data_e3786f1549cbee55bd8a7ff431110f49
#
_entry.id   e3786f1549cbee55bd8a7ff431110f49
#
_cell.length_a   1.000
_cell.length_b   1.000
_cell.length_c   1.000
_cell.angle_alpha   90.00
_cell.angle_beta   90.00
_cell.angle_gamma   90.00
#
_symmetry.space_group_name_H-M   'P 1'
#
loop_
_entity.id
_entity.type
_entity.pdbx_description
1 polymer ?
#
loop_
_entity_poly.entity_id
_entity_poly.type
_entity_poly.pdbx_seq_one_letter_code
_entity_poly.pdbx_strand_id
1 'polypeptide(L)'
;MPPQFFYRLIQNQDIRIVNLCDSDNLGKIISNADVEIEISKEYFGGQLVDEKEAIDLLTGFNVLTLVGNRIVKLALSLNLASEDSVRIIDGISFLLVYRSIQ
;
A
#
# COMPACT_ATOMS: atom_id res chain seq x y z
N MET A 1 -4.31 -10.69 -18.09
CA MET A 1 -3.07 -10.30 -17.39
C MET A 1 -3.32 -10.28 -15.90
N PRO A 2 -2.44 -10.82 -15.12
CA PRO A 2 -2.62 -10.77 -13.69
C PRO A 2 -2.50 -9.32 -13.19
N PRO A 3 -3.21 -8.99 -12.12
CA PRO A 3 -3.05 -7.70 -11.50
C PRO A 3 -1.64 -7.56 -10.97
N GLN A 4 -1.15 -6.35 -10.97
CA GLN A 4 0.21 -6.07 -10.54
C GLN A 4 0.23 -4.90 -9.59
N PHE A 5 1.26 -4.90 -8.76
CA PHE A 5 1.43 -3.91 -7.72
C PHE A 5 2.89 -3.51 -7.68
N PHE A 6 3.15 -2.25 -7.38
CA PHE A 6 4.51 -1.84 -7.06
C PHE A 6 4.75 -2.01 -5.58
N TYR A 7 5.96 -2.39 -5.24
CA TYR A 7 6.37 -2.74 -3.89
C TYR A 7 7.71 -2.10 -3.58
N ARG A 8 7.81 -1.52 -2.41
CA ARG A 8 9.08 -1.04 -1.89
C ARG A 8 9.18 -1.37 -0.42
N LEU A 9 10.30 -1.99 -0.06
CA LEU A 9 10.62 -2.27 1.34
C LEU A 9 11.56 -1.17 1.83
N ILE A 10 11.20 -0.58 2.95
CA ILE A 10 12.06 0.35 3.64
C ILE A 10 12.38 -0.26 5.00
N GLN A 11 13.63 -0.55 5.22
CA GLN A 11 14.04 -1.16 6.47
C GLN A 11 14.99 -0.23 7.19
N ASN A 12 14.67 0.08 8.44
CA ASN A 12 15.47 0.98 9.26
C ASN A 12 15.60 0.34 10.64
N GLN A 13 16.80 -0.18 10.93
CA GLN A 13 17.04 -0.92 12.15
C GLN A 13 16.07 -2.09 12.26
N ASP A 14 15.23 -2.11 13.26
CA ASP A 14 14.30 -3.21 13.50
C ASP A 14 12.92 -2.97 12.89
N ILE A 15 12.75 -1.86 12.20
CA ILE A 15 11.44 -1.50 11.67
C ILE A 15 11.39 -1.82 10.17
N ARG A 16 10.38 -2.55 9.81
CA ARG A 16 10.16 -2.99 8.45
C ARG A 16 8.89 -2.33 7.90
N ILE A 17 9.09 -1.45 6.92
CA ILE A 17 7.99 -0.71 6.30
C ILE A 17 7.77 -1.27 4.90
N VAL A 18 6.57 -1.75 4.65
CA VAL A 18 6.20 -2.31 3.35
C VAL A 18 5.21 -1.36 2.70
N ASN A 19 5.56 -0.87 1.53
CA ASN A 19 4.69 0.02 0.75
C ASN A 19 4.28 -0.68 -0.54
N LEU A 20 2.98 -0.76 -0.77
CA LEU A 20 2.43 -1.38 -1.97
C LEU A 20 1.39 -0.46 -2.58
N CYS A 21 1.39 -0.35 -3.90
CA CYS A 21 0.34 0.36 -4.59
C CYS A 21 -0.08 -0.36 -5.86
N ASP A 22 -1.33 -0.15 -6.25
CA ASP A 22 -1.80 -0.64 -7.55
C ASP A 22 -0.91 -0.06 -8.63
N SER A 23 -0.55 -0.89 -9.61
CA SER A 23 0.42 -0.48 -10.61
C SER A 23 -0.02 0.74 -11.42
N ASP A 24 -1.31 0.90 -11.63
CA ASP A 24 -1.84 2.03 -12.40
C ASP A 24 -1.98 3.32 -11.59
N ASN A 25 -1.67 3.29 -10.31
CA ASN A 25 -1.74 4.49 -9.47
C ASN A 25 -0.39 5.17 -9.27
N LEU A 26 0.70 4.48 -9.60
CA LEU A 26 2.02 5.05 -9.39
C LEU A 26 2.22 6.30 -10.25
N GLY A 27 2.69 7.35 -9.63
CA GLY A 27 2.94 8.61 -10.31
C GLY A 27 1.76 9.55 -10.37
N LYS A 28 0.60 9.12 -9.92
CA LYS A 28 -0.58 9.98 -9.93
C LYS A 28 -0.48 11.06 -8.86
N ILE A 29 -1.01 12.22 -9.19
CA ILE A 29 -1.18 13.30 -8.24
C ILE A 29 -2.67 13.40 -7.94
N ILE A 30 -3.02 13.29 -6.68
CA ILE A 30 -4.40 13.34 -6.24
C ILE A 30 -4.60 14.51 -5.33
N SER A 31 -5.83 14.99 -5.26
CA SER A 31 -6.16 16.18 -4.49
C SER A 31 -7.18 15.89 -3.42
N ASN A 32 -6.97 16.45 -2.25
CA ASN A 32 -7.92 16.41 -1.16
C ASN A 32 -7.99 17.81 -0.55
N ALA A 33 -9.08 18.53 -0.82
CA ALA A 33 -9.24 19.92 -0.42
C ALA A 33 -8.08 20.77 -0.97
N ASP A 34 -7.25 21.32 -0.10
CA ASP A 34 -6.16 22.21 -0.52
C ASP A 34 -4.82 21.47 -0.63
N VAL A 35 -4.82 20.16 -0.48
CA VAL A 35 -3.58 19.38 -0.43
C VAL A 35 -3.50 18.49 -1.66
N GLU A 36 -2.33 18.51 -2.31
CA GLU A 36 -2.01 17.57 -3.37
C GLU A 36 -1.08 16.51 -2.83
N ILE A 37 -1.35 15.26 -3.19
CA ILE A 37 -0.55 14.11 -2.75
C ILE A 37 -0.07 13.39 -3.99
N GLU A 38 1.23 13.15 -4.06
CA GLU A 38 1.81 12.35 -5.14
C GLU A 38 2.01 10.92 -4.66
N ILE A 39 1.55 9.97 -5.47
CA ILE A 39 1.83 8.54 -5.22
C ILE A 39 3.19 8.29 -5.86
N SER A 40 4.24 8.50 -5.09
CA SER A 40 5.57 8.70 -5.64
C SER A 40 6.30 7.39 -5.91
N LYS A 41 7.16 7.42 -6.91
CA LYS A 41 8.05 6.31 -7.23
C LYS A 41 9.02 6.05 -6.10
N GLU A 42 9.41 7.08 -5.37
CA GLU A 42 10.36 6.93 -4.28
C GLU A 42 9.81 6.09 -3.14
N TYR A 43 8.53 6.23 -2.86
CA TYR A 43 7.89 5.47 -1.79
C TYR A 43 7.38 4.12 -2.24
N PHE A 44 6.91 4.00 -3.47
CA PHE A 44 6.20 2.80 -3.92
C PHE A 44 6.86 2.10 -5.08
N GLY A 45 7.66 2.79 -5.87
CA GLY A 45 8.11 2.31 -7.15
C GLY A 45 9.37 1.46 -7.11
N GLY A 46 9.44 0.49 -6.24
CA GLY A 46 10.60 -0.38 -6.18
C GLY A 46 10.53 -1.50 -7.19
N GLN A 47 9.69 -2.46 -6.95
CA GLN A 47 9.60 -3.69 -7.70
C GLN A 47 8.15 -3.97 -8.07
N LEU A 48 7.95 -4.52 -9.26
CA LEU A 48 6.62 -4.91 -9.70
C LEU A 48 6.38 -6.36 -9.27
N VAL A 49 5.27 -6.60 -8.58
CA VAL A 49 4.94 -7.93 -8.08
C VAL A 49 3.51 -8.30 -8.50
N ASP A 50 3.24 -9.61 -8.56
CA ASP A 50 1.90 -10.08 -8.84
C ASP A 50 1.12 -10.26 -7.54
N GLU A 51 -0.13 -10.71 -7.66
CA GLU A 51 -1.00 -10.84 -6.50
C GLU A 51 -0.47 -11.85 -5.49
N LYS A 52 0.07 -12.96 -5.98
CA LYS A 52 0.60 -14.00 -5.09
C LYS A 52 1.76 -13.47 -4.28
N GLU A 53 2.67 -12.76 -4.94
CA GLU A 53 3.80 -12.13 -4.24
C GLU A 53 3.33 -11.07 -3.27
N ALA A 54 2.31 -10.31 -3.65
CA ALA A 54 1.76 -9.27 -2.78
C ALA A 54 1.19 -9.88 -1.51
N ILE A 55 0.49 -11.01 -1.61
CA ILE A 55 -0.06 -11.70 -0.45
C ILE A 55 1.05 -12.08 0.53
N ASP A 56 2.16 -12.60 0.00
CA ASP A 56 3.29 -12.97 0.85
C ASP A 56 3.89 -11.73 1.54
N LEU A 57 3.96 -10.61 0.83
CA LEU A 57 4.52 -9.38 1.38
C LEU A 57 3.63 -8.76 2.46
N LEU A 58 2.34 -9.06 2.42
CA LEU A 58 1.39 -8.52 3.39
C LEU A 58 1.47 -9.20 4.76
N THR A 59 2.41 -10.12 4.95
CA THR A 59 2.52 -10.87 6.20
C THR A 59 3.69 -10.46 7.09
N GLY A 60 4.72 -9.78 6.53
CA GLY A 60 5.93 -9.48 7.31
C GLY A 60 6.25 -8.00 7.35
N PHE A 61 5.56 -7.25 8.21
CA PHE A 61 5.76 -5.82 8.29
C PHE A 61 5.57 -5.33 9.72
N ASN A 62 6.11 -4.14 9.99
CA ASN A 62 5.75 -3.37 11.17
C ASN A 62 4.81 -2.23 10.78
N VAL A 63 5.06 -1.62 9.62
CA VAL A 63 4.19 -0.61 9.06
C VAL A 63 3.88 -1.00 7.63
N LEU A 64 2.61 -0.95 7.28
CA LEU A 64 2.15 -1.29 5.94
C LEU A 64 1.40 -0.09 5.38
N THR A 65 1.83 0.40 4.23
CA THR A 65 1.17 1.50 3.54
C THR A 65 0.65 1.00 2.21
N LEU A 66 -0.65 1.08 2.03
CA LEU A 66 -1.30 0.57 0.83
C LEU A 66 -2.05 1.68 0.12
N VAL A 67 -1.85 1.78 -1.18
CA VAL A 67 -2.54 2.77 -2.02
C VAL A 67 -3.11 2.08 -3.25
N GLY A 68 -4.41 2.18 -3.41
CA GLY A 68 -5.09 1.60 -4.55
C GLY A 68 -6.24 0.70 -4.13
N ASN A 69 -7.27 0.69 -4.95
CA ASN A 69 -8.49 -0.05 -4.59
C ASN A 69 -8.27 -1.56 -4.58
N ARG A 70 -7.40 -2.06 -5.45
CA ARG A 70 -7.16 -3.51 -5.52
C ARG A 70 -6.33 -4.00 -4.34
N ILE A 71 -5.24 -3.29 -4.02
CA ILE A 71 -4.37 -3.73 -2.93
C ILE A 71 -5.06 -3.59 -1.57
N VAL A 72 -5.85 -2.54 -1.40
CA VAL A 72 -6.59 -2.35 -0.15
C VAL A 72 -7.65 -3.43 0.00
N LYS A 73 -8.37 -3.75 -1.08
CA LYS A 73 -9.36 -4.83 -1.03
C LYS A 73 -8.72 -6.16 -0.67
N LEU A 74 -7.54 -6.43 -1.21
CA LEU A 74 -6.80 -7.65 -0.89
C LEU A 74 -6.46 -7.71 0.59
N ALA A 75 -5.97 -6.61 1.15
CA ALA A 75 -5.61 -6.56 2.55
C ALA A 75 -6.84 -6.76 3.46
N LEU A 76 -7.96 -6.18 3.09
CA LEU A 76 -9.19 -6.38 3.85
C LEU A 76 -9.65 -7.84 3.79
N SER A 77 -9.49 -8.49 2.65
CA SER A 77 -9.86 -9.90 2.51
C SER A 77 -8.99 -10.80 3.36
N LEU A 78 -7.80 -10.36 3.71
CA LEU A 78 -6.88 -11.09 4.57
C LEU A 78 -7.05 -10.70 6.06
N ASN A 79 -8.03 -9.88 6.36
CA ASN A 79 -8.33 -9.43 7.72
C ASN A 79 -7.19 -8.64 8.37
N LEU A 80 -6.44 -7.90 7.57
CA LEU A 80 -5.35 -7.07 8.11
C LEU A 80 -5.87 -5.78 8.72
N ALA A 81 -7.05 -5.35 8.34
CA ALA A 81 -7.68 -4.14 8.87
C ALA A 81 -9.18 -4.20 8.59
N SER A 82 -9.92 -3.30 9.19
CA SER A 82 -11.35 -3.18 8.91
C SER A 82 -11.60 -2.07 7.90
N GLU A 83 -12.77 -2.10 7.29
CA GLU A 83 -13.17 -1.08 6.31
C GLU A 83 -13.15 0.32 6.91
N ASP A 84 -13.39 0.43 8.20
CA ASP A 84 -13.42 1.73 8.88
C ASP A 84 -12.07 2.43 8.84
N SER A 85 -11.00 1.67 8.65
CA SER A 85 -9.66 2.23 8.59
C SER A 85 -9.28 2.76 7.22
N VAL A 86 -10.07 2.45 6.20
CA VAL A 86 -9.76 2.84 4.83
C VAL A 86 -10.17 4.29 4.62
N ARG A 87 -9.27 5.06 4.02
CA ARG A 87 -9.58 6.42 3.58
C ARG A 87 -9.63 6.45 2.06
N ILE A 88 -10.58 7.19 1.53
CA ILE A 88 -10.72 7.33 0.09
C ILE A 88 -10.47 8.78 -0.26
N ILE A 89 -9.47 9.00 -1.10
CA ILE A 89 -9.09 10.33 -1.56
C ILE A 89 -9.09 10.28 -3.08
N ASP A 90 -9.93 11.12 -3.67
CA ASP A 90 -10.02 11.22 -5.13
C ASP A 90 -10.29 9.86 -5.79
N GLY A 91 -11.14 9.06 -5.14
CA GLY A 91 -11.53 7.74 -5.65
C GLY A 91 -10.53 6.63 -5.40
N ILE A 92 -9.41 6.93 -4.75
CA ILE A 92 -8.35 5.95 -4.49
C ILE A 92 -8.32 5.62 -3.01
N SER A 93 -8.31 4.33 -2.70
CA SER A 93 -8.28 3.85 -1.32
C SER A 93 -6.88 3.90 -0.75
N PHE A 94 -6.78 4.33 0.50
CA PHE A 94 -5.54 4.40 1.27
C PHE A 94 -5.73 3.64 2.57
N LEU A 95 -4.73 2.85 2.94
CA LEU A 95 -4.79 2.10 4.18
C LEU A 95 -3.42 2.06 4.82
N LEU A 96 -3.38 2.35 6.11
CA LEU A 96 -2.16 2.32 6.89
C LEU A 96 -2.37 1.32 8.03
N VAL A 97 -1.47 0.36 8.14
CA VAL A 97 -1.58 -0.68 9.17
C VAL A 97 -0.29 -0.70 9.98
N TYR A 98 -0.44 -0.72 11.28
CA TYR A 98 0.70 -0.81 12.20
C TYR A 98 0.62 -2.11 12.97
N ARG A 99 1.77 -2.74 13.20
CA ARG A 99 1.88 -3.89 14.07
C ARG A 99 2.88 -3.61 15.17
N SER A 100 2.55 -4.11 16.35
CA SER A 100 3.47 -4.01 17.47
C SER A 100 4.70 -4.85 17.22
N ILE A 101 5.84 -4.37 17.65
CA ILE A 101 7.07 -5.15 17.68
C ILE A 101 7.10 -5.87 19.02
N GLN A 102 7.24 -7.17 18.97
CA GLN A 102 7.33 -7.97 20.17
C GLN A 102 8.76 -8.42 20.42
#